data_75ef8fa4a72f8d48d86599f28784943b
#
_entry.id   75ef8fa4a72f8d48d86599f28784943b
#
_cell.length_a   1.000
_cell.length_b   1.000
_cell.length_c   1.000
_cell.angle_alpha   90.00
_cell.angle_beta   90.00
_cell.angle_gamma   90.00
#
_symmetry.space_group_name_H-M   'P 1'
#
loop_
_entity.id
_entity.type
_entity.pdbx_description
1 polymer ?
#
loop_
_entity_poly.entity_id
_entity_poly.type
_entity_poly.pdbx_seq_one_letter_code
_entity_poly.pdbx_strand_id
1 'polypeptide(L)'
;MRSKAIAWALVASFALIAAPRGAGPRFLPDDPIAVDNDRVVDVTAPRKVDLDDYYDFLENSFGSPGDRRKVRALNVNTLDNVPDSSWFTNRIGIRDLSPTELVRGPDRDVRLGTAWTIVRGKNRGFHPGFRAIDRSDPTETVYQLEVDPPDHPEMATGAEVIGTAFYHAFGYHTVDVYLAEIDPAALEIAASATIKDANGRRAFVRNDLEEVLKNAARLPNGRIRVSAERLVRGADMGRFEYHGTRDDDPNDIYPHEHRRELRGSRVLAAWLNHDDSRAVNTMVVRNVEHGRGYLQYYIVDFGSLLGSATRFPNAVQSGHEYTLNARPSLLTLLSFGLYVRPWLRLPDPPAPAAVGRFSAEGFDPRTWVAEYPKTAYDNMRADDAFWAARIVARFSSEAIRAIVGKGRYSDPAAAEALADALIKRRDRIKEAWLTTVNPIVNVTLSREGELRFDNAAELHDAGGRADGYALRWSRFDNATDTHTFVGDAVMAREARSSAPAEVLSGGDYISVSIATRHSAFPSWTPVQVYFRRTPAGWQTVGLDRGLDPPGS
;
A
#
# COMPACT_ATOMS: atom_id res chain seq x y z
N MET A 1 50.24 -28.75 32.40
CA MET A 1 49.65 -29.50 31.30
C MET A 1 48.18 -29.73 31.60
N ARG A 2 47.28 -28.91 31.06
CA ARG A 2 45.82 -29.16 31.07
C ARG A 2 45.31 -28.85 29.68
N SER A 3 44.98 -29.90 28.98
CA SER A 3 44.35 -29.93 27.65
C SER A 3 42.94 -29.35 27.72
N LYS A 4 42.63 -28.31 26.91
CA LYS A 4 41.29 -27.82 26.68
C LYS A 4 40.78 -28.47 25.40
N ALA A 5 39.85 -29.40 25.56
CA ALA A 5 39.06 -29.95 24.46
C ALA A 5 38.06 -28.87 23.97
N ILE A 6 38.14 -28.48 22.72
CA ILE A 6 37.18 -27.61 22.03
C ILE A 6 36.07 -28.53 21.49
N ALA A 7 34.89 -28.44 22.09
CA ALA A 7 33.69 -29.10 21.58
C ALA A 7 33.15 -28.30 20.39
N TRP A 8 33.15 -28.90 19.21
CA TRP A 8 32.42 -28.39 18.03
C TRP A 8 30.95 -28.75 18.14
N ALA A 9 30.12 -27.76 18.40
CA ALA A 9 28.67 -27.91 18.28
C ALA A 9 28.30 -27.85 16.81
N LEU A 10 27.88 -28.97 16.26
CA LEU A 10 27.21 -29.05 14.93
C LEU A 10 25.84 -28.42 15.07
N VAL A 11 25.67 -27.21 14.54
CA VAL A 11 24.36 -26.62 14.27
C VAL A 11 23.81 -27.30 13.03
N ALA A 12 22.88 -28.21 13.22
CA ALA A 12 22.10 -28.78 12.13
C ALA A 12 21.14 -27.70 11.61
N SER A 13 21.50 -27.03 10.53
CA SER A 13 20.59 -26.21 9.76
C SER A 13 19.53 -27.11 9.15
N PHE A 14 18.32 -27.09 9.70
CA PHE A 14 17.13 -27.62 9.00
C PHE A 14 16.86 -26.71 7.80
N ALA A 15 17.42 -27.06 6.65
CA ALA A 15 16.91 -26.60 5.38
C ALA A 15 15.49 -27.19 5.26
N LEU A 16 14.46 -26.37 5.35
CA LEU A 16 13.13 -26.71 4.85
C LEU A 16 13.26 -26.94 3.33
N ILE A 17 13.49 -28.18 2.98
CA ILE A 17 13.32 -28.65 1.60
C ILE A 17 11.83 -28.49 1.33
N ALA A 18 11.46 -27.55 0.45
CA ALA A 18 10.11 -27.51 -0.11
C ALA A 18 9.82 -28.90 -0.68
N ALA A 19 8.96 -29.64 -0.02
CA ALA A 19 8.51 -30.94 -0.51
C ALA A 19 7.89 -30.72 -1.89
N PRO A 20 8.14 -31.60 -2.87
CA PRO A 20 7.41 -31.55 -4.13
C PRO A 20 5.92 -31.60 -3.78
N ARG A 21 5.10 -30.75 -4.42
CA ARG A 21 3.64 -30.80 -4.30
C ARG A 21 3.19 -32.23 -4.60
N GLY A 22 3.05 -33.02 -3.55
CA GLY A 22 2.65 -34.40 -3.60
C GLY A 22 1.27 -34.57 -2.97
N ALA A 23 0.30 -35.02 -3.77
CA ALA A 23 -0.89 -35.75 -3.36
C ALA A 23 -1.90 -35.00 -2.47
N GLY A 24 -2.26 -33.74 -2.78
CA GLY A 24 -3.45 -33.10 -2.24
C GLY A 24 -4.28 -32.46 -3.34
N PRO A 25 -5.58 -32.21 -3.12
CA PRO A 25 -6.41 -31.52 -4.09
C PRO A 25 -5.90 -30.08 -4.33
N ARG A 26 -6.04 -29.58 -5.58
CA ARG A 26 -5.64 -28.21 -5.93
C ARG A 26 -6.46 -27.16 -5.17
N PHE A 27 -7.76 -27.41 -5.04
CA PHE A 27 -8.70 -26.53 -4.35
C PHE A 27 -9.28 -27.22 -3.12
N LEU A 28 -9.29 -26.51 -2.00
CA LEU A 28 -9.90 -26.94 -0.76
C LEU A 28 -11.39 -26.52 -0.72
N PRO A 29 -12.20 -27.12 0.18
CA PRO A 29 -13.63 -26.78 0.31
C PRO A 29 -13.88 -25.29 0.56
N ASP A 30 -12.99 -24.60 1.28
CA ASP A 30 -13.14 -23.18 1.67
C ASP A 30 -12.59 -22.20 0.63
N ASP A 31 -11.97 -22.71 -0.46
CA ASP A 31 -11.50 -21.85 -1.54
C ASP A 31 -12.64 -21.20 -2.33
N PRO A 32 -12.50 -19.92 -2.70
CA PRO A 32 -11.37 -19.02 -2.42
C PRO A 32 -11.45 -18.40 -1.03
N ILE A 33 -10.34 -18.35 -0.30
CA ILE A 33 -10.27 -17.72 1.02
C ILE A 33 -10.42 -16.20 0.84
N ALA A 34 -11.46 -15.61 1.45
CA ALA A 34 -11.71 -14.17 1.42
C ALA A 34 -11.09 -13.43 2.60
N VAL A 35 -10.94 -14.09 3.74
CA VAL A 35 -10.34 -13.55 4.97
C VAL A 35 -9.23 -14.48 5.42
N ASP A 36 -8.04 -13.94 5.60
CA ASP A 36 -6.89 -14.72 6.08
C ASP A 36 -7.06 -15.05 7.57
N ASN A 37 -6.55 -16.20 7.95
CA ASN A 37 -6.62 -16.69 9.32
C ASN A 37 -5.39 -16.28 10.15
N ASP A 38 -4.97 -15.02 10.02
CA ASP A 38 -3.76 -14.46 10.62
C ASP A 38 -3.94 -13.91 12.06
N ARG A 39 -5.00 -14.37 12.77
CA ARG A 39 -5.33 -13.95 14.16
C ARG A 39 -5.62 -15.14 15.07
N VAL A 40 -5.21 -16.35 14.68
CA VAL A 40 -5.57 -17.60 15.37
C VAL A 40 -4.71 -17.85 16.59
N VAL A 41 -3.42 -17.58 16.47
CA VAL A 41 -2.47 -17.80 17.55
C VAL A 41 -2.41 -16.57 18.43
N ASP A 42 -2.53 -16.77 19.76
CA ASP A 42 -2.50 -15.65 20.72
C ASP A 42 -1.09 -15.06 20.84
N VAL A 43 -0.99 -13.76 20.63
CA VAL A 43 0.24 -12.97 20.79
C VAL A 43 0.22 -12.32 22.17
N THR A 44 0.82 -13.00 23.15
CA THR A 44 0.71 -12.61 24.57
C THR A 44 1.63 -11.46 24.95
N ALA A 45 2.90 -11.46 24.55
CA ALA A 45 3.93 -10.52 25.01
C ALA A 45 4.91 -10.14 23.89
N PRO A 46 4.45 -9.51 22.79
CA PRO A 46 5.36 -9.10 21.72
C PRO A 46 6.28 -7.98 22.21
N ARG A 47 7.50 -7.95 21.69
CA ARG A 47 8.47 -6.89 21.99
C ARG A 47 8.16 -5.64 21.16
N LYS A 48 8.43 -4.48 21.72
CA LYS A 48 8.40 -3.25 20.93
C LYS A 48 9.63 -3.17 20.02
N VAL A 49 9.43 -3.11 18.70
CA VAL A 49 10.50 -2.93 17.72
C VAL A 49 10.68 -1.44 17.45
N ASP A 50 11.84 -0.91 17.82
CA ASP A 50 12.21 0.49 17.61
C ASP A 50 13.30 0.54 16.53
N LEU A 51 12.90 0.86 15.29
CA LEU A 51 13.82 0.98 14.18
C LEU A 51 14.55 2.33 14.23
N ASP A 52 15.84 2.31 13.94
CA ASP A 52 16.65 3.50 13.77
C ASP A 52 16.68 3.90 12.29
N ASP A 53 16.35 5.16 11.99
CA ASP A 53 16.24 5.69 10.62
C ASP A 53 17.53 5.51 9.81
N TYR A 54 18.69 5.72 10.44
CA TYR A 54 19.99 5.59 9.77
C TYR A 54 20.35 4.13 9.51
N TYR A 55 20.01 3.25 10.44
CA TYR A 55 20.26 1.82 10.27
C TYR A 55 19.39 1.25 9.15
N ASP A 56 18.08 1.53 9.15
CA ASP A 56 17.15 1.12 8.09
C ASP A 56 17.60 1.63 6.71
N PHE A 57 18.03 2.90 6.63
CA PHE A 57 18.58 3.47 5.40
C PHE A 57 19.85 2.74 4.92
N LEU A 58 20.82 2.48 5.81
CA LEU A 58 22.07 1.83 5.45
C LEU A 58 21.87 0.37 5.08
N GLU A 59 21.03 -0.35 5.82
CA GLU A 59 20.74 -1.76 5.55
C GLU A 59 20.07 -1.94 4.18
N ASN A 60 19.05 -1.14 3.88
CA ASN A 60 18.35 -1.22 2.61
C ASN A 60 19.20 -0.71 1.43
N SER A 61 20.06 0.30 1.65
CA SER A 61 20.91 0.87 0.58
C SER A 61 22.12 0.00 0.24
N PHE A 62 22.68 -0.73 1.20
CA PHE A 62 23.95 -1.47 1.04
C PHE A 62 23.86 -2.95 1.43
N GLY A 63 22.97 -3.31 2.35
CA GLY A 63 22.87 -4.67 2.91
C GLY A 63 22.05 -5.64 2.05
N SER A 64 21.15 -5.11 1.21
CA SER A 64 20.25 -5.95 0.39
C SER A 64 19.47 -6.99 1.21
N PRO A 65 18.74 -6.59 2.26
CA PRO A 65 18.08 -7.50 3.19
C PRO A 65 16.94 -8.28 2.54
N GLY A 66 16.54 -9.39 3.18
CA GLY A 66 15.41 -10.23 2.79
C GLY A 66 15.69 -11.15 1.59
N ASP A 67 14.65 -11.86 1.16
CA ASP A 67 14.69 -12.75 0.00
C ASP A 67 14.36 -11.98 -1.29
N ARG A 68 15.34 -11.84 -2.18
CA ARG A 68 15.22 -11.08 -3.43
C ARG A 68 14.75 -11.91 -4.63
N ARG A 69 14.32 -13.15 -4.42
CA ARG A 69 13.74 -13.98 -5.47
C ARG A 69 12.39 -13.42 -5.90
N LYS A 70 12.20 -13.25 -7.20
CA LYS A 70 10.94 -12.75 -7.76
C LYS A 70 9.90 -13.87 -7.91
N VAL A 71 9.60 -14.54 -6.80
CA VAL A 71 8.54 -15.55 -6.75
C VAL A 71 7.15 -14.90 -6.69
N ARG A 72 6.10 -15.64 -6.99
CA ARG A 72 4.71 -15.19 -6.80
C ARG A 72 4.49 -14.77 -5.34
N ALA A 73 3.64 -13.78 -5.12
CA ALA A 73 3.26 -13.39 -3.76
C ALA A 73 2.63 -14.58 -3.00
N LEU A 74 3.02 -14.74 -1.73
CA LEU A 74 2.69 -15.94 -0.95
C LEU A 74 1.32 -15.84 -0.25
N ASN A 75 0.83 -14.63 -0.02
CA ASN A 75 -0.41 -14.34 0.71
C ASN A 75 -1.62 -14.07 -0.20
N VAL A 76 -1.61 -14.60 -1.42
CA VAL A 76 -2.74 -14.46 -2.35
C VAL A 76 -3.63 -15.69 -2.33
N ASN A 77 -4.92 -15.50 -2.46
CA ASN A 77 -5.88 -16.57 -2.58
C ASN A 77 -5.89 -17.19 -4.00
N THR A 78 -6.70 -18.22 -4.18
CA THR A 78 -6.80 -18.96 -5.45
C THR A 78 -7.40 -18.12 -6.60
N LEU A 79 -8.04 -16.98 -6.32
CA LEU A 79 -8.51 -16.01 -7.33
C LEU A 79 -7.49 -14.90 -7.64
N ASP A 80 -6.24 -15.07 -7.24
CA ASP A 80 -5.17 -14.11 -7.44
C ASP A 80 -5.46 -12.73 -6.79
N ASN A 81 -6.15 -12.73 -5.64
CA ASN A 81 -6.44 -11.54 -4.85
C ASN A 81 -5.85 -11.65 -3.43
N VAL A 82 -5.64 -10.51 -2.78
CA VAL A 82 -5.24 -10.44 -1.37
C VAL A 82 -6.48 -10.63 -0.49
N PRO A 83 -6.51 -11.59 0.44
CA PRO A 83 -7.57 -11.70 1.43
C PRO A 83 -7.56 -10.54 2.43
N ASP A 84 -8.69 -10.29 3.09
CA ASP A 84 -8.72 -9.42 4.28
C ASP A 84 -7.88 -10.04 5.39
N SER A 85 -7.09 -9.20 6.10
CA SER A 85 -6.10 -9.66 7.07
C SER A 85 -5.80 -8.61 8.13
N SER A 86 -4.85 -8.88 9.01
CA SER A 86 -4.27 -7.88 9.91
C SER A 86 -3.43 -6.82 9.17
N TRP A 87 -3.13 -7.01 7.88
CA TRP A 87 -2.35 -6.13 7.03
C TRP A 87 -3.19 -5.28 6.08
N PHE A 88 -4.29 -5.83 5.60
CA PHE A 88 -5.05 -5.27 4.50
C PHE A 88 -6.54 -5.58 4.62
N THR A 89 -7.39 -4.65 4.22
CA THR A 89 -8.84 -4.86 4.09
C THR A 89 -9.29 -4.37 2.72
N ASN A 90 -9.94 -5.23 1.95
CA ASN A 90 -10.46 -4.86 0.65
C ASN A 90 -11.57 -3.81 0.79
N ARG A 91 -11.40 -2.68 0.10
CA ARG A 91 -12.36 -1.55 0.09
C ARG A 91 -12.73 -1.18 -1.33
N ILE A 92 -12.17 -0.12 -1.91
CA ILE A 92 -12.48 0.31 -3.28
C ILE A 92 -12.10 -0.77 -4.33
N GLY A 93 -11.18 -1.66 -4.00
CA GLY A 93 -10.75 -2.75 -4.88
C GLY A 93 -11.85 -3.75 -5.24
N ILE A 94 -12.87 -3.91 -4.40
CA ILE A 94 -13.96 -4.88 -4.57
C ILE A 94 -15.35 -4.26 -4.74
N ARG A 95 -15.54 -3.01 -4.34
CA ARG A 95 -16.81 -2.27 -4.49
C ARG A 95 -16.57 -0.80 -4.73
N ASP A 96 -17.52 -0.12 -5.31
CA ASP A 96 -17.48 1.33 -5.41
C ASP A 96 -17.72 1.95 -4.04
N LEU A 97 -16.94 2.99 -3.72
CA LEU A 97 -17.10 3.80 -2.55
C LEU A 97 -17.71 5.14 -2.95
N SER A 98 -18.71 5.59 -2.24
CA SER A 98 -19.28 6.93 -2.43
C SER A 98 -18.25 8.01 -2.07
N PRO A 99 -18.33 9.22 -2.64
CA PRO A 99 -17.48 10.34 -2.25
C PRO A 99 -17.49 10.60 -0.73
N THR A 100 -18.64 10.43 -0.07
CA THR A 100 -18.75 10.58 1.39
C THR A 100 -17.94 9.51 2.14
N GLU A 101 -17.98 8.24 1.72
CA GLU A 101 -17.18 7.18 2.33
C GLU A 101 -15.69 7.43 2.13
N LEU A 102 -15.28 7.88 0.95
CA LEU A 102 -13.89 8.20 0.63
C LEU A 102 -13.35 9.36 1.47
N VAL A 103 -14.13 10.45 1.59
CA VAL A 103 -13.75 11.61 2.40
C VAL A 103 -13.72 11.26 3.88
N ARG A 104 -14.67 10.45 4.37
CA ARG A 104 -14.65 9.98 5.76
C ARG A 104 -13.36 9.20 6.05
N GLY A 105 -12.96 8.25 5.15
CA GLY A 105 -11.80 7.41 5.39
C GLY A 105 -11.93 6.60 6.68
N PRO A 106 -10.87 6.52 7.52
CA PRO A 106 -10.93 5.86 8.83
C PRO A 106 -11.63 6.69 9.90
N ASP A 107 -12.03 7.94 9.60
CA ASP A 107 -12.53 8.92 10.57
C ASP A 107 -13.84 8.49 11.24
N ARG A 108 -14.03 8.96 12.48
CA ARG A 108 -15.17 8.62 13.34
C ARG A 108 -16.15 9.80 13.56
N ASP A 109 -16.23 10.71 12.61
CA ASP A 109 -17.07 11.92 12.68
C ASP A 109 -16.84 12.77 13.95
N VAL A 110 -15.56 12.90 14.35
CA VAL A 110 -15.18 13.70 15.51
C VAL A 110 -15.09 15.17 15.11
N ARG A 111 -15.68 16.04 15.93
CA ARG A 111 -15.52 17.50 15.84
C ARG A 111 -14.50 17.95 16.88
N LEU A 112 -13.40 18.50 16.43
CA LEU A 112 -12.33 18.99 17.28
C LEU A 112 -12.54 20.46 17.64
N GLY A 113 -12.25 20.80 18.90
CA GLY A 113 -12.28 22.17 19.42
C GLY A 113 -11.02 22.98 19.06
N THR A 114 -10.95 24.21 19.56
CA THR A 114 -9.82 25.12 19.33
C THR A 114 -8.88 25.26 20.54
N ALA A 115 -9.29 24.72 21.69
CA ALA A 115 -8.59 24.83 22.97
C ALA A 115 -8.07 23.45 23.40
N TRP A 116 -6.76 23.37 23.65
CA TRP A 116 -6.06 22.11 23.85
C TRP A 116 -5.14 22.13 25.08
N THR A 117 -4.99 20.98 25.73
CA THR A 117 -4.03 20.77 26.81
C THR A 117 -2.89 19.86 26.33
N ILE A 118 -1.68 20.40 26.30
CA ILE A 118 -0.47 19.69 25.87
C ILE A 118 -0.04 18.72 26.98
N VAL A 119 0.10 17.43 26.62
CA VAL A 119 0.50 16.36 27.55
C VAL A 119 1.90 15.82 27.27
N ARG A 120 2.42 16.03 26.02
CA ARG A 120 3.77 15.59 25.64
C ARG A 120 4.31 16.37 24.47
N GLY A 121 5.59 16.76 24.52
CA GLY A 121 6.32 17.26 23.35
C GLY A 121 6.68 16.13 22.39
N LYS A 122 6.72 16.45 21.07
CA LYS A 122 7.24 15.54 20.03
C LYS A 122 8.76 15.53 20.10
N ASN A 123 9.36 14.36 20.11
CA ASN A 123 10.81 14.20 20.32
C ASN A 123 11.54 13.50 19.15
N ARG A 124 10.81 13.12 18.11
CA ARG A 124 11.33 12.50 16.88
C ARG A 124 10.65 13.08 15.64
N GLY A 125 11.36 13.00 14.52
CA GLY A 125 10.88 13.50 13.22
C GLY A 125 11.15 14.99 13.00
N PHE A 126 11.16 15.38 11.74
CA PHE A 126 11.41 16.77 11.31
C PHE A 126 10.20 17.69 11.46
N HIS A 127 9.00 17.13 11.60
CA HIS A 127 7.76 17.87 11.69
C HIS A 127 7.56 18.43 13.10
N PRO A 128 7.47 19.76 13.29
CA PRO A 128 7.19 20.35 14.60
C PRO A 128 5.79 19.98 15.08
N GLY A 129 5.66 19.64 16.38
CA GLY A 129 4.38 19.24 16.93
C GLY A 129 4.44 18.86 18.40
N PHE A 130 3.32 18.44 18.93
CA PHE A 130 3.16 17.95 20.31
C PHE A 130 1.93 17.06 20.44
N ARG A 131 1.83 16.32 21.53
CA ARG A 131 0.63 15.57 21.89
C ARG A 131 -0.24 16.38 22.82
N ALA A 132 -1.53 16.44 22.50
CA ALA A 132 -2.48 17.21 23.28
C ALA A 132 -3.85 16.52 23.34
N ILE A 133 -4.65 16.97 24.29
CA ILE A 133 -6.05 16.58 24.51
C ILE A 133 -6.92 17.78 24.13
N ASP A 134 -7.94 17.57 23.32
CA ASP A 134 -8.98 18.56 23.05
C ASP A 134 -9.82 18.75 24.30
N ARG A 135 -9.88 19.96 24.83
CA ARG A 135 -10.66 20.27 26.05
C ARG A 135 -12.17 20.15 25.86
N SER A 136 -12.64 20.07 24.64
CA SER A 136 -14.05 19.81 24.33
C SER A 136 -14.40 18.32 24.29
N ASP A 137 -13.39 17.42 24.25
CA ASP A 137 -13.58 15.97 24.22
C ASP A 137 -13.64 15.39 25.64
N PRO A 138 -14.85 14.94 26.12
CA PRO A 138 -15.00 14.36 27.45
C PRO A 138 -14.28 13.01 27.61
N THR A 139 -13.81 12.41 26.51
CA THR A 139 -13.06 11.12 26.54
C THR A 139 -11.57 11.31 26.77
N GLU A 140 -11.10 12.56 26.82
CA GLU A 140 -9.68 12.91 26.97
C GLU A 140 -8.78 12.19 25.95
N THR A 141 -9.28 12.00 24.73
CA THR A 141 -8.52 11.36 23.66
C THR A 141 -7.27 12.18 23.35
N VAL A 142 -6.13 11.50 23.31
CA VAL A 142 -4.84 12.13 22.96
C VAL A 142 -4.66 12.13 21.45
N TYR A 143 -4.27 13.29 20.93
CA TYR A 143 -3.91 13.48 19.52
C TYR A 143 -2.44 13.88 19.38
N GLN A 144 -1.79 13.41 18.33
CA GLN A 144 -0.54 13.99 17.85
C GLN A 144 -0.91 15.16 16.95
N LEU A 145 -0.51 16.38 17.33
CA LEU A 145 -0.75 17.59 16.53
C LEU A 145 0.54 17.97 15.81
N GLU A 146 0.43 18.27 14.53
CA GLU A 146 1.55 18.70 13.68
C GLU A 146 1.15 19.94 12.90
N VAL A 147 2.10 20.85 12.68
CA VAL A 147 1.87 22.18 12.14
C VAL A 147 2.52 22.32 10.76
N ASP A 148 1.91 23.12 9.88
CA ASP A 148 2.54 23.51 8.61
C ASP A 148 3.69 24.51 8.84
N PRO A 149 4.75 24.48 8.02
CA PRO A 149 5.84 25.46 8.07
C PRO A 149 5.36 26.83 7.60
N PRO A 150 5.93 27.94 8.13
CA PRO A 150 5.48 29.31 7.82
C PRO A 150 5.46 29.66 6.33
N ASP A 151 6.44 29.17 5.57
CA ASP A 151 6.58 29.47 4.14
C ASP A 151 5.71 28.57 3.25
N HIS A 152 5.15 27.50 3.79
CA HIS A 152 4.32 26.51 3.09
C HIS A 152 3.09 26.13 3.91
N PRO A 153 2.17 27.08 4.16
CA PRO A 153 0.93 26.79 4.87
C PRO A 153 0.09 25.80 4.10
N GLU A 154 -0.60 24.91 4.82
CA GLU A 154 -1.52 23.88 4.32
C GLU A 154 -0.84 22.69 3.61
N MET A 155 0.47 22.73 3.36
CA MET A 155 1.18 21.74 2.56
C MET A 155 1.23 20.37 3.26
N ALA A 156 1.86 20.27 4.43
CA ALA A 156 2.04 19.01 5.14
C ALA A 156 0.73 18.51 5.75
N THR A 157 -0.05 19.38 6.38
CA THR A 157 -1.34 19.01 6.96
C THR A 157 -2.37 18.58 5.90
N GLY A 158 -2.33 19.20 4.71
CA GLY A 158 -3.14 18.79 3.55
C GLY A 158 -2.71 17.42 3.02
N ALA A 159 -1.41 17.22 2.84
CA ALA A 159 -0.84 15.94 2.42
C ALA A 159 -1.24 14.81 3.37
N GLU A 160 -1.14 15.05 4.69
CA GLU A 160 -1.46 14.06 5.73
C GLU A 160 -2.88 13.54 5.63
N VAL A 161 -3.89 14.42 5.60
CA VAL A 161 -5.31 13.98 5.57
C VAL A 161 -5.71 13.38 4.22
N ILE A 162 -5.14 13.87 3.12
CA ILE A 162 -5.39 13.35 1.77
C ILE A 162 -4.74 11.98 1.62
N GLY A 163 -3.46 11.84 2.02
CA GLY A 163 -2.72 10.59 1.97
C GLY A 163 -3.39 9.49 2.79
N THR A 164 -3.79 9.80 4.04
CA THR A 164 -4.56 8.90 4.90
C THR A 164 -5.80 8.37 4.18
N ALA A 165 -6.59 9.24 3.54
CA ALA A 165 -7.82 8.85 2.85
C ALA A 165 -7.55 7.94 1.63
N PHE A 166 -6.50 8.23 0.83
CA PHE A 166 -6.12 7.37 -0.30
C PHE A 166 -5.64 6.00 0.17
N TYR A 167 -4.73 5.93 1.15
CA TYR A 167 -4.22 4.66 1.68
C TYR A 167 -5.33 3.83 2.32
N HIS A 168 -6.21 4.46 3.09
CA HIS A 168 -7.38 3.79 3.65
C HIS A 168 -8.30 3.24 2.55
N ALA A 169 -8.71 4.06 1.59
CA ALA A 169 -9.60 3.65 0.51
C ALA A 169 -9.00 2.53 -0.33
N PHE A 170 -7.69 2.53 -0.56
CA PHE A 170 -6.96 1.49 -1.27
C PHE A 170 -7.06 0.15 -0.53
N GLY A 171 -6.91 0.14 0.79
CA GLY A 171 -7.06 -1.07 1.61
C GLY A 171 -6.16 -1.13 2.83
N TYR A 172 -5.16 -0.26 2.98
CA TYR A 172 -4.25 -0.31 4.13
C TYR A 172 -4.94 0.14 5.42
N HIS A 173 -4.46 -0.36 6.55
CA HIS A 173 -4.82 0.20 7.83
C HIS A 173 -4.05 1.50 8.04
N THR A 174 -4.76 2.54 8.40
CA THR A 174 -4.24 3.88 8.68
C THR A 174 -4.85 4.40 9.97
N VAL A 175 -4.26 5.43 10.53
CA VAL A 175 -4.79 6.11 11.71
C VAL A 175 -5.84 7.14 11.34
N ASP A 176 -6.70 7.51 12.29
CA ASP A 176 -7.67 8.61 12.10
C ASP A 176 -6.90 9.94 12.13
N VAL A 177 -6.98 10.75 11.08
CA VAL A 177 -6.36 12.08 11.01
C VAL A 177 -7.38 13.13 10.62
N TYR A 178 -7.39 14.23 11.37
CA TYR A 178 -8.31 15.34 11.21
C TYR A 178 -7.56 16.65 10.94
N LEU A 179 -8.20 17.59 10.24
CA LEU A 179 -7.76 18.97 10.22
C LEU A 179 -8.46 19.74 11.35
N ALA A 180 -7.67 20.43 12.15
CA ALA A 180 -8.17 21.31 13.19
C ALA A 180 -7.50 22.71 13.09
N GLU A 181 -8.14 23.70 13.68
CA GLU A 181 -7.55 25.00 13.96
C GLU A 181 -7.38 25.14 15.47
N ILE A 182 -6.19 25.50 15.90
CA ILE A 182 -5.89 25.74 17.30
C ILE A 182 -5.68 27.23 17.56
N ASP A 183 -6.15 27.69 18.72
CA ASP A 183 -5.83 29.03 19.20
C ASP A 183 -4.55 28.96 20.07
N PRO A 184 -3.43 29.54 19.63
CA PRO A 184 -2.19 29.53 20.41
C PRO A 184 -2.33 30.14 21.81
N ALA A 185 -3.25 31.10 21.99
CA ALA A 185 -3.49 31.72 23.27
C ALA A 185 -4.28 30.82 24.24
N ALA A 186 -5.05 29.85 23.69
CA ALA A 186 -5.83 28.90 24.46
C ALA A 186 -5.09 27.58 24.73
N LEU A 187 -3.81 27.45 24.31
CA LEU A 187 -3.00 26.28 24.62
C LEU A 187 -2.53 26.28 26.08
N GLU A 188 -2.84 25.21 26.78
CA GLU A 188 -2.38 24.93 28.13
C GLU A 188 -1.33 23.81 28.15
N ILE A 189 -0.43 23.86 29.09
CA ILE A 189 0.58 22.82 29.31
C ILE A 189 0.19 22.09 30.60
N ALA A 190 -0.10 20.80 30.52
CA ALA A 190 -0.37 19.98 31.69
C ALA A 190 0.84 19.99 32.64
N ALA A 191 0.62 20.02 33.94
CA ALA A 191 1.70 19.99 34.93
C ALA A 191 2.57 18.74 34.81
N SER A 192 2.01 17.64 34.28
CA SER A 192 2.69 16.37 34.02
C SER A 192 3.30 16.28 32.63
N ALA A 193 3.21 17.33 31.79
CA ALA A 193 3.69 17.29 30.42
C ALA A 193 5.22 17.09 30.37
N THR A 194 5.66 16.20 29.50
CA THR A 194 7.08 15.87 29.34
C THR A 194 7.53 15.89 27.89
N ILE A 195 8.83 16.10 27.69
CA ILE A 195 9.51 15.92 26.42
C ILE A 195 10.75 15.06 26.64
N LYS A 196 11.16 14.28 25.63
CA LYS A 196 12.42 13.54 25.63
C LYS A 196 13.38 14.27 24.68
N ASP A 197 14.54 14.64 25.15
CA ASP A 197 15.65 15.20 24.37
C ASP A 197 16.90 14.30 24.46
N ALA A 198 18.04 14.79 23.98
CA ALA A 198 19.31 14.05 24.01
C ALA A 198 19.76 13.68 25.43
N ASN A 199 19.35 14.47 26.44
CA ASN A 199 19.72 14.28 27.84
C ASN A 199 18.72 13.41 28.63
N GLY A 200 17.64 12.97 27.99
CA GLY A 200 16.60 12.16 28.60
C GLY A 200 15.23 12.82 28.65
N ARG A 201 14.40 12.40 29.61
CA ARG A 201 13.04 12.94 29.79
C ARG A 201 13.04 14.07 30.79
N ARG A 202 12.46 15.23 30.40
CA ARG A 202 12.27 16.39 31.25
C ARG A 202 10.85 16.96 31.11
N ALA A 203 10.48 17.91 31.97
CA ALA A 203 9.25 18.67 31.83
C ALA A 203 9.22 19.41 30.49
N PHE A 204 8.04 19.43 29.84
CA PHE A 204 7.74 20.28 28.71
C PHE A 204 7.36 21.66 29.23
N VAL A 205 8.07 22.70 28.81
CA VAL A 205 7.90 24.06 29.33
C VAL A 205 7.46 25.04 28.25
N ARG A 206 7.13 26.28 28.66
CA ARG A 206 6.65 27.32 27.75
C ARG A 206 7.59 27.58 26.57
N ASN A 207 8.89 27.59 26.81
CA ASN A 207 9.88 27.79 25.74
C ASN A 207 9.84 26.68 24.66
N ASP A 208 9.57 25.45 25.06
CA ASP A 208 9.40 24.34 24.09
C ASP A 208 8.18 24.58 23.17
N LEU A 209 7.09 25.06 23.75
CA LEU A 209 5.90 25.43 23.00
C LEU A 209 6.18 26.62 22.05
N GLU A 210 6.85 27.65 22.53
CA GLU A 210 7.20 28.83 21.72
C GLU A 210 8.08 28.46 20.52
N GLU A 211 8.98 27.50 20.66
CA GLU A 211 9.80 27.01 19.55
C GLU A 211 8.95 26.27 18.50
N VAL A 212 7.95 25.47 18.90
CA VAL A 212 6.98 24.88 17.97
C VAL A 212 6.16 25.96 17.27
N LEU A 213 5.62 26.92 18.04
CA LEU A 213 4.75 27.98 17.51
C LEU A 213 5.49 28.96 16.58
N LYS A 214 6.79 29.15 16.77
CA LYS A 214 7.66 29.94 15.89
C LYS A 214 7.82 29.30 14.50
N ASN A 215 7.78 27.97 14.46
CA ASN A 215 7.88 27.17 13.23
C ASN A 215 6.52 26.81 12.63
N ALA A 216 5.42 27.43 13.06
CA ALA A 216 4.08 27.18 12.62
C ALA A 216 3.52 28.30 11.73
N ALA A 217 2.96 27.94 10.58
CA ALA A 217 2.18 28.86 9.75
C ALA A 217 0.96 29.37 10.51
N ARG A 218 0.67 30.67 10.34
CA ARG A 218 -0.51 31.31 10.95
C ARG A 218 -1.55 31.65 9.90
N LEU A 219 -2.79 31.31 10.23
CA LEU A 219 -3.95 31.73 9.46
C LEU A 219 -4.21 33.24 9.63
N PRO A 220 -4.97 33.89 8.72
CA PRO A 220 -5.30 35.31 8.83
C PRO A 220 -5.99 35.69 10.14
N ASN A 221 -6.70 34.75 10.79
CA ASN A 221 -7.37 34.95 12.09
C ASN A 221 -6.42 34.73 13.30
N GLY A 222 -5.10 34.52 13.07
CA GLY A 222 -4.10 34.30 14.10
C GLY A 222 -4.01 32.88 14.63
N ARG A 223 -4.95 31.98 14.26
CA ARG A 223 -4.92 30.57 14.61
C ARG A 223 -3.88 29.81 13.81
N ILE A 224 -3.62 28.58 14.21
CA ILE A 224 -2.70 27.65 13.54
C ILE A 224 -3.53 26.44 13.06
N ARG A 225 -3.37 26.10 11.78
CA ARG A 225 -3.90 24.86 11.24
C ARG A 225 -3.00 23.71 11.65
N VAL A 226 -3.59 22.56 12.01
CA VAL A 226 -2.87 21.35 12.39
C VAL A 226 -3.50 20.12 11.75
N SER A 227 -2.69 19.12 11.47
CA SER A 227 -3.15 17.74 11.39
C SER A 227 -3.21 17.18 12.80
N ALA A 228 -4.34 16.55 13.15
CA ALA A 228 -4.59 15.93 14.45
C ALA A 228 -4.75 14.43 14.26
N GLU A 229 -3.66 13.68 14.46
CA GLU A 229 -3.63 12.23 14.41
C GLU A 229 -4.11 11.67 15.74
N ARG A 230 -5.18 10.87 15.71
CA ARG A 230 -5.69 10.19 16.88
C ARG A 230 -4.80 9.02 17.24
N LEU A 231 -4.33 8.94 18.48
CA LEU A 231 -3.56 7.78 18.91
C LEU A 231 -4.42 6.52 18.86
N VAL A 232 -3.89 5.47 18.24
CA VAL A 232 -4.58 4.18 18.06
C VAL A 232 -4.79 3.53 19.42
N ARG A 233 -5.96 2.92 19.59
CA ARG A 233 -6.22 2.06 20.76
C ARG A 233 -5.42 0.78 20.62
N GLY A 234 -4.95 0.24 21.73
CA GLY A 234 -4.08 -0.93 21.77
C GLY A 234 -2.65 -0.56 22.19
N ALA A 235 -1.78 -1.55 22.25
CA ALA A 235 -0.39 -1.34 22.66
C ALA A 235 0.49 -1.13 21.43
N ASP A 236 1.21 -0.01 21.37
CA ASP A 236 2.20 0.29 20.34
C ASP A 236 3.39 -0.67 20.44
N MET A 237 3.54 -1.56 19.45
CA MET A 237 4.60 -2.57 19.34
C MET A 237 5.72 -2.14 18.38
N GLY A 238 5.78 -0.87 18.01
CA GLY A 238 6.84 -0.30 17.19
C GLY A 238 6.56 -0.37 15.70
N ARG A 239 7.56 -0.74 14.93
CA ARG A 239 7.58 -0.64 13.46
C ARG A 239 7.69 -2.02 12.82
N PHE A 240 7.45 -2.10 11.50
CA PHE A 240 7.77 -3.28 10.71
C PHE A 240 8.67 -2.92 9.51
N GLU A 241 9.48 -3.86 9.10
CA GLU A 241 10.37 -3.75 7.95
C GLU A 241 9.68 -4.30 6.70
N TYR A 242 10.13 -3.87 5.50
CA TYR A 242 9.61 -4.35 4.21
C TYR A 242 10.27 -5.66 3.76
N HIS A 243 10.86 -6.41 4.71
CA HIS A 243 11.48 -7.73 4.50
C HIS A 243 11.40 -8.56 5.78
N GLY A 244 11.60 -9.88 5.63
CA GLY A 244 11.52 -10.83 6.73
C GLY A 244 10.12 -10.99 7.30
N THR A 245 10.03 -11.59 8.47
CA THR A 245 8.83 -11.75 9.29
C THR A 245 9.10 -11.22 10.70
N ARG A 246 8.04 -11.02 11.46
CA ARG A 246 8.16 -10.63 12.85
C ARG A 246 8.29 -11.87 13.74
N ASP A 247 9.47 -12.12 14.32
CA ASP A 247 9.81 -13.33 15.08
C ASP A 247 8.87 -13.64 16.26
N ASP A 248 8.28 -12.61 16.87
CA ASP A 248 7.40 -12.73 18.04
C ASP A 248 5.90 -12.66 17.69
N ASP A 249 5.57 -12.73 16.39
CA ASP A 249 4.20 -12.92 15.87
C ASP A 249 4.09 -14.27 15.13
N PRO A 250 3.56 -15.31 15.76
CA PRO A 250 3.40 -16.60 15.10
C PRO A 250 2.37 -16.61 13.97
N ASN A 251 1.59 -15.54 13.80
CA ASN A 251 0.65 -15.39 12.69
C ASN A 251 1.31 -14.72 11.47
N ASP A 252 2.47 -14.08 11.63
CA ASP A 252 3.21 -13.45 10.52
C ASP A 252 4.10 -14.47 9.80
N ILE A 253 3.46 -15.37 9.05
CA ILE A 253 4.10 -16.52 8.40
C ILE A 253 4.66 -16.23 7.00
N TYR A 254 4.27 -15.11 6.40
CA TYR A 254 4.74 -14.73 5.06
C TYR A 254 5.79 -13.62 5.15
N PRO A 255 7.01 -13.81 4.60
CA PRO A 255 7.98 -12.73 4.52
C PRO A 255 7.38 -11.49 3.87
N HIS A 256 7.63 -10.32 4.47
CA HIS A 256 7.01 -9.06 4.07
C HIS A 256 7.29 -8.72 2.60
N GLU A 257 8.49 -9.03 2.11
CA GLU A 257 8.87 -8.86 0.70
C GLU A 257 8.11 -9.78 -0.26
N HIS A 258 7.37 -10.76 0.26
CA HIS A 258 6.53 -11.68 -0.52
C HIS A 258 5.03 -11.47 -0.29
N ARG A 259 4.63 -10.41 0.41
CA ARG A 259 3.23 -9.97 0.53
C ARG A 259 2.85 -9.08 -0.64
N ARG A 260 1.75 -9.42 -1.33
CA ARG A 260 1.28 -8.65 -2.50
C ARG A 260 0.93 -7.21 -2.16
N GLU A 261 0.27 -6.96 -1.05
CA GLU A 261 -0.08 -5.61 -0.61
C GLU A 261 1.16 -4.76 -0.35
N LEU A 262 2.26 -5.32 0.18
CA LEU A 262 3.50 -4.56 0.38
C LEU A 262 4.26 -4.33 -0.92
N ARG A 263 4.25 -5.28 -1.86
CA ARG A 263 4.79 -5.10 -3.21
C ARG A 263 3.96 -4.08 -4.00
N GLY A 264 2.65 -4.22 -4.00
CA GLY A 264 1.70 -3.34 -4.68
C GLY A 264 1.64 -1.93 -4.11
N SER A 265 2.04 -1.74 -2.83
CA SER A 265 2.13 -0.39 -2.25
C SER A 265 3.09 0.52 -3.01
N ARG A 266 4.07 -0.02 -3.76
CA ARG A 266 4.91 0.75 -4.68
C ARG A 266 4.10 1.51 -5.72
N VAL A 267 3.03 0.91 -6.27
CA VAL A 267 2.17 1.57 -7.28
C VAL A 267 1.41 2.74 -6.67
N LEU A 268 0.86 2.56 -5.46
CA LEU A 268 0.18 3.63 -4.72
C LEU A 268 1.15 4.74 -4.30
N ALA A 269 2.32 4.36 -3.77
CA ALA A 269 3.37 5.31 -3.41
C ALA A 269 3.86 6.09 -4.63
N ALA A 270 4.04 5.44 -5.78
CA ALA A 270 4.35 6.10 -7.03
C ALA A 270 3.24 7.08 -7.44
N TRP A 271 1.97 6.70 -7.34
CA TRP A 271 0.85 7.57 -7.67
C TRP A 271 0.86 8.87 -6.87
N LEU A 272 1.03 8.76 -5.55
CA LEU A 272 0.99 9.88 -4.60
C LEU A 272 2.35 10.58 -4.42
N ASN A 273 3.41 10.08 -5.07
CA ASN A 273 4.81 10.47 -4.82
C ASN A 273 5.21 10.36 -3.34
N HIS A 274 4.84 9.26 -2.70
CA HIS A 274 5.22 8.95 -1.33
C HIS A 274 6.61 8.30 -1.30
N ASP A 275 7.64 9.08 -1.59
CA ASP A 275 9.03 8.61 -1.62
C ASP A 275 9.55 8.27 -0.23
N ASP A 276 9.03 8.93 0.81
CA ASP A 276 9.30 8.68 2.23
C ASP A 276 8.52 7.47 2.81
N SER A 277 8.06 6.53 1.96
CA SER A 277 7.37 5.30 2.38
C SER A 277 8.32 4.31 3.06
N ARG A 278 8.93 4.68 4.20
CA ARG A 278 9.97 3.94 4.93
C ARG A 278 9.39 3.04 6.02
N ALA A 279 10.21 2.09 6.53
CA ALA A 279 9.84 1.23 7.64
C ALA A 279 9.53 2.04 8.92
N VAL A 280 10.21 3.15 9.14
CA VAL A 280 9.95 4.05 10.29
C VAL A 280 8.58 4.76 10.20
N ASN A 281 8.00 4.86 9.01
CA ASN A 281 6.65 5.40 8.75
C ASN A 281 5.58 4.29 8.73
N THR A 282 5.81 3.24 9.53
CA THR A 282 4.87 2.16 9.80
C THR A 282 4.54 2.09 11.29
N MET A 283 3.52 1.33 11.66
CA MET A 283 3.18 1.08 13.05
C MET A 283 2.58 -0.30 13.21
N VAL A 284 2.95 -0.99 14.29
CA VAL A 284 2.36 -2.26 14.70
C VAL A 284 1.65 -2.06 16.03
N VAL A 285 0.39 -2.49 16.09
CA VAL A 285 -0.44 -2.34 17.29
C VAL A 285 -0.93 -3.70 17.74
N ARG A 286 -0.71 -4.03 19.03
CA ARG A 286 -1.31 -5.20 19.63
C ARG A 286 -2.72 -4.87 20.08
N ASN A 287 -3.68 -5.55 19.49
CA ASN A 287 -5.08 -5.54 19.85
C ASN A 287 -5.45 -6.81 20.63
N VAL A 288 -6.60 -6.78 21.30
CA VAL A 288 -7.18 -7.96 21.94
C VAL A 288 -8.62 -8.09 21.48
N GLU A 289 -8.96 -9.25 20.91
CA GLU A 289 -10.30 -9.57 20.46
C GLU A 289 -10.68 -10.97 20.97
N HIS A 290 -11.85 -11.11 21.58
CA HIS A 290 -12.32 -12.36 22.19
C HIS A 290 -11.29 -13.02 23.13
N GLY A 291 -10.54 -12.21 23.88
CA GLY A 291 -9.52 -12.66 24.82
C GLY A 291 -8.18 -13.07 24.21
N ARG A 292 -8.00 -12.95 22.89
CA ARG A 292 -6.74 -13.21 22.19
C ARG A 292 -6.07 -11.93 21.75
N GLY A 293 -4.76 -11.83 21.94
CA GLY A 293 -3.94 -10.78 21.36
C GLY A 293 -3.58 -11.10 19.92
N TYR A 294 -3.61 -10.09 19.06
CA TYR A 294 -3.09 -10.16 17.70
C TYR A 294 -2.41 -8.84 17.32
N LEU A 295 -1.52 -8.88 16.34
CA LEU A 295 -0.87 -7.69 15.81
C LEU A 295 -1.61 -7.20 14.57
N GLN A 296 -1.75 -5.88 14.46
CA GLN A 296 -2.30 -5.20 13.29
C GLN A 296 -1.28 -4.20 12.78
N TYR A 297 -1.12 -4.16 11.47
CA TYR A 297 -0.05 -3.46 10.77
C TYR A 297 -0.60 -2.23 10.06
N TYR A 298 0.00 -1.07 10.30
CA TYR A 298 -0.45 0.23 9.81
C TYR A 298 0.63 0.92 8.99
N ILE A 299 0.21 1.67 7.98
CA ILE A 299 1.04 2.68 7.32
C ILE A 299 0.61 4.04 7.87
N VAL A 300 1.57 4.86 8.26
CA VAL A 300 1.36 6.15 8.94
C VAL A 300 2.32 7.21 8.40
N ASP A 301 2.13 8.47 8.81
CA ASP A 301 3.00 9.61 8.46
C ASP A 301 2.95 9.96 6.96
N PHE A 302 1.83 10.54 6.56
CA PHE A 302 1.56 10.95 5.18
C PHE A 302 1.87 12.44 4.91
N GLY A 303 2.54 13.12 5.83
CA GLY A 303 2.96 14.52 5.65
C GLY A 303 3.99 14.72 4.55
N SER A 304 4.68 13.66 4.13
CA SER A 304 5.72 13.65 3.10
C SER A 304 5.27 12.98 1.81
N LEU A 305 4.15 13.45 1.22
CA LEU A 305 3.67 13.01 -0.09
C LEU A 305 2.97 14.16 -0.83
N LEU A 306 2.50 13.94 -2.05
CA LEU A 306 1.79 14.95 -2.87
C LEU A 306 2.58 16.25 -3.09
N GLY A 307 3.89 16.15 -3.09
CA GLY A 307 4.78 17.30 -3.29
C GLY A 307 5.34 17.93 -2.02
N SER A 308 4.91 17.48 -0.86
CA SER A 308 5.43 17.85 0.45
C SER A 308 6.60 16.95 0.87
N ALA A 309 7.65 17.54 1.42
CA ALA A 309 8.63 16.88 2.26
C ALA A 309 8.55 17.46 3.70
N THR A 310 7.34 17.58 4.19
CA THR A 310 6.97 18.04 5.52
C THR A 310 7.29 19.53 5.77
N ARG A 311 8.56 19.93 5.76
CA ARG A 311 9.00 21.32 6.00
C ARG A 311 9.25 22.13 4.73
N PHE A 312 9.48 21.46 3.64
CA PHE A 312 9.80 22.05 2.34
C PHE A 312 9.05 21.29 1.24
N PRO A 313 8.88 21.87 0.06
CA PRO A 313 8.47 21.10 -1.12
C PRO A 313 9.47 19.98 -1.41
N ASN A 314 8.98 18.86 -1.93
CA ASN A 314 9.82 17.74 -2.34
C ASN A 314 11.00 18.19 -3.22
N ALA A 315 12.13 17.55 -3.06
CA ALA A 315 13.28 17.75 -3.93
C ALA A 315 12.94 17.37 -5.37
N VAL A 316 13.60 17.99 -6.36
CA VAL A 316 13.39 17.70 -7.79
C VAL A 316 13.69 16.23 -8.13
N GLN A 317 14.60 15.60 -7.40
CA GLN A 317 14.96 14.18 -7.55
C GLN A 317 13.92 13.19 -6.98
N SER A 318 12.99 13.66 -6.14
CA SER A 318 12.00 12.82 -5.47
C SER A 318 11.18 12.01 -6.48
N GLY A 319 11.13 10.69 -6.28
CA GLY A 319 10.47 9.76 -7.19
C GLY A 319 11.27 9.38 -8.45
N HIS A 320 12.43 9.99 -8.70
CA HIS A 320 13.23 9.76 -9.90
C HIS A 320 14.55 9.03 -9.62
N GLU A 321 15.11 9.22 -8.44
CA GLU A 321 16.41 8.65 -8.09
C GLU A 321 16.50 8.43 -6.58
N TYR A 322 17.12 7.32 -6.17
CA TYR A 322 17.46 7.09 -4.76
C TYR A 322 18.39 8.17 -4.24
N THR A 323 18.29 8.49 -2.95
CA THR A 323 19.19 9.45 -2.27
C THR A 323 20.65 9.09 -2.48
N LEU A 324 20.97 7.79 -2.40
CA LEU A 324 22.28 7.27 -2.76
C LEU A 324 22.15 6.36 -4.00
N ASN A 325 22.60 6.85 -5.13
CA ASN A 325 22.64 6.08 -6.36
C ASN A 325 24.07 6.07 -6.93
N ALA A 326 24.75 4.93 -6.76
CA ALA A 326 26.16 4.81 -7.10
C ALA A 326 26.46 5.07 -8.59
N ARG A 327 25.61 4.56 -9.50
CA ARG A 327 25.86 4.67 -10.95
C ARG A 327 25.78 6.11 -11.48
N PRO A 328 24.71 6.89 -11.27
CA PRO A 328 24.66 8.29 -11.66
C PRO A 328 25.72 9.13 -10.97
N SER A 329 26.03 8.86 -9.70
CA SER A 329 27.06 9.58 -8.95
C SER A 329 28.45 9.34 -9.54
N LEU A 330 28.78 8.10 -9.91
CA LEU A 330 30.01 7.76 -10.59
C LEU A 330 30.10 8.40 -11.99
N LEU A 331 29.01 8.39 -12.75
CA LEU A 331 28.95 9.05 -14.06
C LEU A 331 29.17 10.57 -13.93
N THR A 332 28.57 11.21 -12.94
CA THR A 332 28.80 12.63 -12.66
C THR A 332 30.26 12.91 -12.32
N LEU A 333 30.89 12.07 -11.50
CA LEU A 333 32.28 12.20 -11.11
C LEU A 333 33.22 11.99 -12.31
N LEU A 334 33.06 10.89 -13.07
CA LEU A 334 33.92 10.56 -14.21
C LEU A 334 33.78 11.53 -15.38
N SER A 335 32.63 12.18 -15.52
CA SER A 335 32.39 13.21 -16.53
C SER A 335 32.79 14.61 -16.06
N PHE A 336 33.41 14.77 -14.88
CA PHE A 336 33.71 16.07 -14.28
C PHE A 336 32.49 17.01 -14.21
N GLY A 337 31.30 16.43 -13.92
CA GLY A 337 30.04 17.17 -13.82
C GLY A 337 29.30 17.41 -15.15
N LEU A 338 29.82 16.94 -16.27
CA LEU A 338 29.14 17.09 -17.57
C LEU A 338 27.95 16.12 -17.76
N TYR A 339 27.87 15.05 -16.98
CA TYR A 339 26.70 14.16 -17.00
C TYR A 339 25.49 14.83 -16.37
N VAL A 340 24.50 15.16 -17.19
CA VAL A 340 23.23 15.72 -16.74
C VAL A 340 22.26 14.56 -16.45
N ARG A 341 21.80 14.45 -15.21
CA ARG A 341 20.83 13.44 -14.80
C ARG A 341 19.52 13.63 -15.58
N PRO A 342 18.88 12.55 -16.07
CA PRO A 342 17.69 12.66 -16.92
C PRO A 342 16.57 13.50 -16.32
N TRP A 343 16.31 13.37 -15.02
CA TRP A 343 15.26 14.10 -14.32
C TRP A 343 15.50 15.61 -14.22
N LEU A 344 16.75 16.09 -14.32
CA LEU A 344 17.04 17.53 -14.40
C LEU A 344 16.56 18.19 -15.70
N ARG A 345 16.18 17.39 -16.70
CA ARG A 345 15.63 17.87 -17.97
C ARG A 345 14.11 17.89 -18.00
N LEU A 346 13.46 17.38 -16.96
CA LEU A 346 12.01 17.37 -16.86
C LEU A 346 11.51 18.79 -16.57
N PRO A 347 10.32 19.16 -17.08
CA PRO A 347 9.67 20.39 -16.68
C PRO A 347 9.47 20.43 -15.16
N ASP A 348 9.81 21.55 -14.54
CA ASP A 348 9.53 21.84 -13.13
C ASP A 348 8.50 22.98 -13.07
N PRO A 349 7.21 22.67 -13.19
CA PRO A 349 6.16 23.68 -13.19
C PRO A 349 6.11 24.38 -11.83
N PRO A 350 5.66 25.67 -11.81
CA PRO A 350 5.43 26.38 -10.57
C PRO A 350 4.52 25.56 -9.64
N ALA A 351 4.99 25.32 -8.42
CA ALA A 351 4.24 24.60 -7.42
C ALA A 351 3.53 25.58 -6.49
N PRO A 352 2.20 25.46 -6.24
CA PRO A 352 1.52 26.23 -5.22
C PRO A 352 2.16 25.97 -3.85
N ALA A 353 2.41 27.02 -3.06
CA ALA A 353 3.02 26.88 -1.73
C ALA A 353 2.25 25.91 -0.82
N ALA A 354 0.93 25.86 -0.99
CA ALA A 354 0.03 24.98 -0.23
C ALA A 354 0.10 23.49 -0.62
N VAL A 355 0.71 23.15 -1.77
CA VAL A 355 0.81 21.76 -2.27
C VAL A 355 2.27 21.29 -2.32
N GLY A 356 3.20 22.19 -2.66
CA GLY A 356 4.59 21.81 -2.91
C GLY A 356 4.80 21.27 -4.33
N ARG A 357 5.88 20.47 -4.53
CA ARG A 357 6.28 20.02 -5.87
C ARG A 357 5.61 18.71 -6.25
N PHE A 358 4.45 18.80 -6.90
CA PHE A 358 3.70 17.64 -7.40
C PHE A 358 3.22 17.87 -8.83
N SER A 359 3.62 17.00 -9.75
CA SER A 359 3.25 17.09 -11.16
C SER A 359 3.04 15.70 -11.76
N ALA A 360 2.25 15.64 -12.81
CA ALA A 360 2.19 14.47 -13.69
C ALA A 360 3.25 14.51 -14.79
N GLU A 361 3.84 15.66 -15.07
CA GLU A 361 4.86 15.79 -16.12
C GLU A 361 6.13 15.02 -15.73
N GLY A 362 6.66 14.23 -16.67
CA GLY A 362 7.80 13.37 -16.41
C GLY A 362 7.54 12.15 -15.51
N PHE A 363 6.34 11.98 -14.96
CA PHE A 363 6.00 10.80 -14.17
C PHE A 363 5.88 9.54 -15.04
N ASP A 364 6.71 8.55 -14.77
CA ASP A 364 6.58 7.18 -15.28
C ASP A 364 6.52 6.21 -14.08
N PRO A 365 5.38 5.53 -13.86
CA PRO A 365 5.22 4.62 -12.72
C PRO A 365 6.16 3.41 -12.77
N ARG A 366 6.72 3.06 -13.95
CA ARG A 366 7.67 1.94 -14.09
C ARG A 366 9.03 2.28 -13.52
N THR A 367 9.45 3.54 -13.65
CA THR A 367 10.77 4.03 -13.24
C THR A 367 10.77 4.76 -11.90
N TRP A 368 9.59 5.04 -11.34
CA TRP A 368 9.48 5.68 -10.04
C TRP A 368 10.19 4.86 -8.95
N VAL A 369 10.92 5.55 -8.07
CA VAL A 369 11.62 4.98 -6.93
C VAL A 369 11.33 5.78 -5.65
N ALA A 370 11.37 5.10 -4.50
CA ALA A 370 11.33 5.73 -3.20
C ALA A 370 12.68 6.40 -2.86
N GLU A 371 12.83 6.93 -1.65
CA GLU A 371 14.07 7.56 -1.20
C GLU A 371 15.26 6.59 -1.21
N TYR A 372 15.04 5.32 -0.87
CA TYR A 372 16.02 4.24 -0.93
C TYR A 372 15.36 2.90 -1.28
N PRO A 373 16.15 1.86 -1.70
CA PRO A 373 15.62 0.56 -2.09
C PRO A 373 14.83 -0.10 -0.96
N LYS A 374 13.81 -0.89 -1.32
CA LYS A 374 13.06 -1.77 -0.40
C LYS A 374 12.81 -3.10 -1.07
N THR A 375 13.10 -4.19 -0.38
CA THR A 375 13.02 -5.52 -0.98
C THR A 375 11.62 -5.87 -1.47
N ALA A 376 10.56 -5.48 -0.75
CA ALA A 376 9.20 -5.65 -1.22
C ALA A 376 8.94 -4.91 -2.56
N TYR A 377 9.43 -3.67 -2.71
CA TYR A 377 9.27 -2.90 -3.95
C TYR A 377 10.08 -3.48 -5.11
N ASP A 378 11.30 -3.93 -4.82
CA ASP A 378 12.19 -4.56 -5.82
C ASP A 378 11.64 -5.92 -6.29
N ASN A 379 10.93 -6.64 -5.42
CA ASN A 379 10.30 -7.92 -5.72
C ASN A 379 8.94 -7.79 -6.43
N MET A 380 8.41 -6.58 -6.62
CA MET A 380 7.14 -6.38 -7.33
C MET A 380 7.20 -6.99 -8.73
N ARG A 381 6.25 -7.88 -9.04
CA ARG A 381 6.08 -8.54 -10.34
C ARG A 381 4.94 -7.87 -11.13
N ALA A 382 4.77 -8.30 -12.37
CA ALA A 382 3.72 -7.80 -13.25
C ALA A 382 2.30 -8.06 -12.70
N ASP A 383 2.08 -9.21 -12.06
CA ASP A 383 0.80 -9.56 -11.42
C ASP A 383 0.53 -8.70 -10.17
N ASP A 384 1.55 -8.38 -9.37
CA ASP A 384 1.42 -7.48 -8.21
C ASP A 384 1.08 -6.04 -8.66
N ALA A 385 1.77 -5.55 -9.69
CA ALA A 385 1.52 -4.23 -10.26
C ALA A 385 0.13 -4.15 -10.91
N PHE A 386 -0.29 -5.19 -11.64
CA PHE A 386 -1.63 -5.29 -12.22
C PHE A 386 -2.72 -5.28 -11.14
N TRP A 387 -2.53 -6.04 -10.05
CA TRP A 387 -3.46 -6.04 -8.91
C TRP A 387 -3.62 -4.63 -8.33
N ALA A 388 -2.52 -3.93 -8.04
CA ALA A 388 -2.55 -2.59 -7.48
C ALA A 388 -3.14 -1.56 -8.46
N ALA A 389 -2.79 -1.65 -9.76
CA ALA A 389 -3.31 -0.75 -10.79
C ALA A 389 -4.83 -0.89 -10.98
N ARG A 390 -5.40 -2.10 -10.84
CA ARG A 390 -6.86 -2.28 -10.83
C ARG A 390 -7.53 -1.50 -9.72
N ILE A 391 -6.92 -1.46 -8.53
CA ILE A 391 -7.45 -0.70 -7.40
C ILE A 391 -7.34 0.81 -7.67
N VAL A 392 -6.18 1.28 -8.14
CA VAL A 392 -5.98 2.70 -8.53
C VAL A 392 -6.96 3.13 -9.62
N ALA A 393 -7.23 2.28 -10.60
CA ALA A 393 -8.15 2.57 -11.71
C ALA A 393 -9.61 2.79 -11.26
N ARG A 394 -10.01 2.28 -10.10
CA ARG A 394 -11.36 2.48 -9.54
C ARG A 394 -11.58 3.86 -8.90
N PHE A 395 -10.53 4.62 -8.67
CA PHE A 395 -10.67 6.02 -8.23
C PHE A 395 -11.11 6.88 -9.42
N SER A 396 -12.40 7.21 -9.50
CA SER A 396 -12.92 8.13 -10.52
C SER A 396 -12.32 9.54 -10.33
N SER A 397 -12.42 10.37 -11.35
CA SER A 397 -11.97 11.78 -11.23
C SER A 397 -12.75 12.55 -10.17
N GLU A 398 -14.03 12.23 -9.99
CA GLU A 398 -14.86 12.78 -8.92
C GLU A 398 -14.37 12.30 -7.53
N ALA A 399 -14.08 11.01 -7.39
CA ALA A 399 -13.52 10.44 -6.17
C ALA A 399 -12.20 11.12 -5.77
N ILE A 400 -11.29 11.34 -6.73
CA ILE A 400 -10.02 12.02 -6.51
C ILE A 400 -10.24 13.46 -6.05
N ARG A 401 -11.11 14.23 -6.72
CA ARG A 401 -11.45 15.60 -6.30
C ARG A 401 -12.08 15.65 -4.91
N ALA A 402 -12.96 14.70 -4.60
CA ALA A 402 -13.57 14.61 -3.28
C ALA A 402 -12.52 14.38 -2.17
N ILE A 403 -11.57 13.46 -2.40
CA ILE A 403 -10.48 13.20 -1.43
C ILE A 403 -9.55 14.41 -1.31
N VAL A 404 -9.18 15.06 -2.42
CA VAL A 404 -8.36 16.29 -2.40
C VAL A 404 -9.08 17.41 -1.63
N GLY A 405 -10.40 17.51 -1.76
CA GLY A 405 -11.23 18.46 -0.99
C GLY A 405 -11.10 18.29 0.53
N LYS A 406 -10.71 17.10 1.04
CA LYS A 406 -10.42 16.88 2.46
C LYS A 406 -9.26 17.76 2.94
N GLY A 407 -8.34 18.11 2.05
CA GLY A 407 -7.21 19.02 2.35
C GLY A 407 -7.64 20.44 2.69
N ARG A 408 -8.86 20.88 2.36
CA ARG A 408 -9.41 22.21 2.67
C ARG A 408 -8.41 23.32 2.37
N TYR A 409 -7.81 23.29 1.18
CA TYR A 409 -6.88 24.34 0.75
C TYR A 409 -7.61 25.68 0.61
N SER A 410 -6.98 26.75 1.08
CA SER A 410 -7.52 28.11 0.98
C SER A 410 -7.57 28.63 -0.46
N ASP A 411 -6.65 28.14 -1.33
CA ASP A 411 -6.65 28.41 -2.76
C ASP A 411 -7.30 27.25 -3.54
N PRO A 412 -8.51 27.45 -4.11
CA PRO A 412 -9.16 26.44 -4.92
C PRO A 412 -8.37 26.01 -6.16
N ALA A 413 -7.55 26.91 -6.72
CA ALA A 413 -6.72 26.58 -7.89
C ALA A 413 -5.59 25.60 -7.52
N ALA A 414 -5.05 25.69 -6.31
CA ALA A 414 -4.07 24.73 -5.80
C ALA A 414 -4.69 23.34 -5.64
N ALA A 415 -5.92 23.25 -5.10
CA ALA A 415 -6.66 22.00 -4.97
C ALA A 415 -6.94 21.36 -6.34
N GLU A 416 -7.41 22.14 -7.30
CA GLU A 416 -7.72 21.63 -8.65
C GLU A 416 -6.44 21.18 -9.38
N ALA A 417 -5.34 21.94 -9.28
CA ALA A 417 -4.06 21.53 -9.88
C ALA A 417 -3.55 20.20 -9.31
N LEU A 418 -3.68 19.99 -7.99
CA LEU A 418 -3.34 18.73 -7.33
C LEU A 418 -4.24 17.59 -7.83
N ALA A 419 -5.54 17.81 -7.90
CA ALA A 419 -6.49 16.82 -8.39
C ALA A 419 -6.21 16.42 -9.85
N ASP A 420 -5.97 17.39 -10.72
CA ASP A 420 -5.63 17.16 -12.13
C ASP A 420 -4.31 16.37 -12.29
N ALA A 421 -3.28 16.70 -11.48
CA ALA A 421 -2.04 15.94 -11.48
C ALA A 421 -2.27 14.48 -11.06
N LEU A 422 -3.07 14.24 -10.02
CA LEU A 422 -3.43 12.90 -9.55
C LEU A 422 -4.22 12.11 -10.61
N ILE A 423 -5.18 12.75 -11.30
CA ILE A 423 -5.95 12.13 -12.38
C ILE A 423 -5.03 11.69 -13.52
N LYS A 424 -4.15 12.58 -13.97
CA LYS A 424 -3.17 12.27 -15.03
C LYS A 424 -2.21 11.16 -14.61
N ARG A 425 -1.73 11.15 -13.36
CA ARG A 425 -0.86 10.08 -12.84
C ARG A 425 -1.59 8.75 -12.73
N ARG A 426 -2.87 8.73 -12.28
CA ARG A 426 -3.73 7.53 -12.32
C ARG A 426 -3.80 6.96 -13.74
N ASP A 427 -4.06 7.80 -14.73
CA ASP A 427 -4.22 7.34 -16.11
C ASP A 427 -2.91 6.74 -16.67
N ARG A 428 -1.75 7.31 -16.34
CA ARG A 428 -0.44 6.71 -16.65
C ARG A 428 -0.21 5.35 -15.94
N ILE A 429 -0.70 5.19 -14.71
CA ILE A 429 -0.65 3.90 -14.01
C ILE A 429 -1.52 2.86 -14.71
N LYS A 430 -2.73 3.22 -15.14
CA LYS A 430 -3.60 2.35 -15.93
C LYS A 430 -2.90 1.87 -17.20
N GLU A 431 -2.36 2.79 -17.98
CA GLU A 431 -1.61 2.48 -19.21
C GLU A 431 -0.38 1.60 -18.95
N ALA A 432 0.36 1.87 -17.87
CA ALA A 432 1.57 1.17 -17.54
C ALA A 432 1.34 -0.27 -17.09
N TRP A 433 0.30 -0.52 -16.28
CA TRP A 433 0.21 -1.76 -15.53
C TRP A 433 -1.02 -2.63 -15.82
N LEU A 434 -2.13 -2.07 -16.38
CA LEU A 434 -3.29 -2.90 -16.72
C LEU A 434 -3.06 -3.80 -17.95
N THR A 435 -2.01 -3.56 -18.70
CA THR A 435 -1.65 -4.31 -19.92
C THR A 435 -0.43 -5.21 -19.75
N THR A 436 0.13 -5.31 -18.54
CA THR A 436 1.35 -6.12 -18.28
C THR A 436 1.08 -7.62 -18.23
N VAL A 437 -0.15 -8.01 -18.00
CA VAL A 437 -0.63 -9.39 -17.99
C VAL A 437 -1.94 -9.47 -18.77
N ASN A 438 -2.38 -10.66 -19.12
CA ASN A 438 -3.72 -10.85 -19.70
C ASN A 438 -4.79 -10.34 -18.71
N PRO A 439 -5.54 -9.26 -19.05
CA PRO A 439 -6.31 -8.49 -18.07
C PRO A 439 -7.70 -9.06 -17.74
N ILE A 440 -7.89 -10.37 -17.87
CA ILE A 440 -9.15 -11.06 -17.55
C ILE A 440 -9.40 -11.05 -16.04
N VAL A 441 -10.59 -10.58 -15.65
CA VAL A 441 -11.05 -10.47 -14.25
C VAL A 441 -12.55 -10.77 -14.15
N ASN A 442 -13.09 -10.84 -12.94
CA ASN A 442 -14.53 -10.98 -12.63
C ASN A 442 -15.22 -12.13 -13.40
N VAL A 443 -14.54 -13.27 -13.53
CA VAL A 443 -15.04 -14.40 -14.31
C VAL A 443 -16.15 -15.10 -13.54
N THR A 444 -17.28 -15.28 -14.19
CA THR A 444 -18.47 -15.98 -13.65
C THR A 444 -18.99 -17.00 -14.64
N LEU A 445 -19.57 -18.07 -14.14
CA LEU A 445 -20.26 -19.07 -14.94
C LEU A 445 -21.64 -19.30 -14.35
N SER A 446 -22.69 -19.08 -15.13
CA SER A 446 -24.07 -19.31 -14.68
C SER A 446 -24.37 -20.80 -14.57
N ARG A 447 -25.49 -21.15 -13.93
CA ARG A 447 -25.97 -22.53 -13.82
C ARG A 447 -26.22 -23.15 -15.21
N GLU A 448 -26.66 -22.35 -16.14
CA GLU A 448 -26.99 -22.73 -17.53
C GLU A 448 -25.74 -22.80 -18.42
N GLY A 449 -24.55 -22.43 -17.89
CA GLY A 449 -23.29 -22.49 -18.61
C GLY A 449 -22.94 -21.20 -19.36
N GLU A 450 -23.58 -20.05 -19.05
CA GLU A 450 -23.15 -18.77 -19.61
C GLU A 450 -21.90 -18.28 -18.87
N LEU A 451 -20.78 -18.22 -19.57
CA LEU A 451 -19.53 -17.63 -19.12
C LEU A 451 -19.56 -16.11 -19.39
N ARG A 452 -19.26 -15.34 -18.36
CA ARG A 452 -19.02 -13.87 -18.46
C ARG A 452 -17.74 -13.51 -17.75
N PHE A 453 -17.03 -12.53 -18.26
CA PHE A 453 -15.82 -11.98 -17.64
C PHE A 453 -15.63 -10.53 -18.07
N ASP A 454 -14.73 -9.83 -17.40
CA ASP A 454 -14.33 -8.49 -17.76
C ASP A 454 -12.88 -8.48 -18.25
N ASN A 455 -12.57 -7.52 -19.12
CA ASN A 455 -11.23 -7.14 -19.49
C ASN A 455 -10.89 -5.83 -18.74
N ALA A 456 -10.04 -5.89 -17.71
CA ALA A 456 -9.73 -4.75 -16.87
C ALA A 456 -9.07 -3.59 -17.63
N ALA A 457 -8.34 -3.87 -18.69
CA ALA A 457 -7.75 -2.83 -19.54
C ALA A 457 -8.84 -2.07 -20.31
N GLU A 458 -9.82 -2.79 -20.89
CA GLU A 458 -10.97 -2.16 -21.58
C GLU A 458 -11.89 -1.40 -20.63
N LEU A 459 -12.20 -1.99 -19.44
CA LEU A 459 -13.03 -1.34 -18.42
C LEU A 459 -12.52 0.04 -18.00
N HIS A 460 -11.21 0.22 -18.08
CA HIS A 460 -10.55 1.44 -17.61
C HIS A 460 -9.87 2.23 -18.74
N ASP A 461 -10.24 1.99 -20.00
CA ASP A 461 -9.73 2.69 -21.20
C ASP A 461 -8.19 2.65 -21.31
N ALA A 462 -7.57 1.50 -21.00
CA ALA A 462 -6.14 1.29 -21.10
C ALA A 462 -5.79 0.29 -22.21
N GLY A 463 -4.90 0.66 -23.11
CA GLY A 463 -4.34 -0.23 -24.13
C GLY A 463 -5.25 -0.55 -25.33
N GLY A 464 -6.46 -0.01 -25.40
CA GLY A 464 -7.41 -0.26 -26.48
C GLY A 464 -8.26 -1.51 -26.29
N ARG A 465 -9.04 -1.85 -27.33
CA ARG A 465 -10.00 -2.96 -27.31
C ARG A 465 -9.36 -4.26 -27.81
N ALA A 466 -9.71 -5.38 -27.19
CA ALA A 466 -9.31 -6.70 -27.67
C ALA A 466 -9.97 -7.03 -29.04
N ASP A 467 -9.25 -7.76 -29.89
CA ASP A 467 -9.76 -8.27 -31.16
C ASP A 467 -10.73 -9.46 -30.96
N GLY A 468 -10.72 -10.04 -29.76
CA GLY A 468 -11.56 -11.15 -29.35
C GLY A 468 -10.87 -12.08 -28.33
N TYR A 469 -11.50 -13.23 -28.06
CA TYR A 469 -11.07 -14.17 -27.05
C TYR A 469 -11.12 -15.61 -27.60
N ALA A 470 -10.06 -16.38 -27.37
CA ALA A 470 -10.06 -17.81 -27.66
C ALA A 470 -10.25 -18.57 -26.34
N LEU A 471 -11.28 -19.41 -26.29
CA LEU A 471 -11.74 -20.12 -25.10
C LEU A 471 -11.54 -21.63 -25.30
N ARG A 472 -10.79 -22.29 -24.41
CA ARG A 472 -10.60 -23.73 -24.46
C ARG A 472 -11.08 -24.37 -23.17
N TRP A 473 -12.12 -25.19 -23.25
CA TRP A 473 -12.77 -25.83 -22.11
C TRP A 473 -12.14 -27.16 -21.77
N SER A 474 -12.16 -27.51 -20.48
CA SER A 474 -11.74 -28.84 -20.00
C SER A 474 -12.55 -29.29 -18.77
N ARG A 475 -12.69 -30.61 -18.63
CA ARG A 475 -12.97 -31.20 -17.33
C ARG A 475 -11.71 -31.14 -16.50
N PHE A 476 -11.88 -30.89 -15.23
CA PHE A 476 -10.74 -30.74 -14.32
C PHE A 476 -10.84 -31.75 -13.17
N ASP A 477 -9.77 -32.49 -12.98
CA ASP A 477 -9.63 -33.39 -11.81
C ASP A 477 -8.87 -32.63 -10.72
N ASN A 478 -9.60 -32.27 -9.66
CA ASN A 478 -9.06 -31.51 -8.54
C ASN A 478 -8.03 -32.30 -7.70
N ALA A 479 -8.13 -33.65 -7.69
CA ALA A 479 -7.23 -34.50 -6.89
C ALA A 479 -5.87 -34.69 -7.56
N THR A 480 -5.85 -34.73 -8.90
CA THR A 480 -4.63 -34.99 -9.69
C THR A 480 -4.08 -33.76 -10.40
N ASP A 481 -4.76 -32.61 -10.30
CA ASP A 481 -4.43 -31.34 -11.00
C ASP A 481 -4.33 -31.55 -12.53
N THR A 482 -5.23 -32.34 -13.11
CA THR A 482 -5.18 -32.68 -14.53
C THR A 482 -6.36 -32.16 -15.32
N HIS A 483 -6.10 -31.79 -16.59
CA HIS A 483 -7.08 -31.27 -17.53
C HIS A 483 -7.38 -32.28 -18.63
N THR A 484 -8.66 -32.58 -18.87
CA THR A 484 -9.14 -33.28 -20.04
C THR A 484 -9.91 -32.32 -20.92
N PHE A 485 -9.28 -31.88 -22.00
CA PHE A 485 -9.89 -30.89 -22.92
C PHE A 485 -11.13 -31.49 -23.63
N VAL A 486 -12.12 -30.62 -23.87
CA VAL A 486 -13.39 -30.99 -24.52
C VAL A 486 -13.60 -30.07 -25.71
N GLY A 487 -13.64 -30.67 -26.89
CA GLY A 487 -13.82 -29.96 -28.15
C GLY A 487 -12.64 -29.02 -28.53
N ASP A 488 -12.84 -28.29 -29.60
CA ASP A 488 -11.89 -27.27 -30.08
C ASP A 488 -12.03 -25.95 -29.35
N ALA A 489 -11.07 -25.04 -29.56
CA ALA A 489 -11.15 -23.69 -29.01
C ALA A 489 -12.28 -22.89 -29.67
N VAL A 490 -13.13 -22.27 -28.84
CA VAL A 490 -14.23 -21.43 -29.28
C VAL A 490 -13.75 -19.98 -29.35
N MET A 491 -14.03 -19.33 -30.48
CA MET A 491 -13.74 -17.89 -30.65
C MET A 491 -14.94 -17.06 -30.25
N ALA A 492 -14.75 -16.12 -29.31
CA ALA A 492 -15.74 -15.15 -28.91
C ALA A 492 -15.26 -13.73 -29.26
N ARG A 493 -16.14 -12.88 -29.75
CA ARG A 493 -15.84 -11.47 -30.02
C ARG A 493 -16.03 -10.59 -28.79
N GLU A 494 -16.87 -11.02 -27.87
CA GLU A 494 -17.21 -10.32 -26.65
C GLU A 494 -16.74 -11.14 -25.43
N ALA A 495 -16.67 -10.50 -24.27
CA ALA A 495 -16.27 -11.12 -23.01
C ALA A 495 -17.38 -12.04 -22.43
N ARG A 496 -17.98 -12.84 -23.29
CA ARG A 496 -19.01 -13.83 -22.96
C ARG A 496 -18.99 -15.01 -23.92
N SER A 497 -19.40 -16.18 -23.44
CA SER A 497 -19.52 -17.42 -24.24
C SER A 497 -20.40 -18.43 -23.50
N SER A 498 -20.83 -19.49 -24.21
CA SER A 498 -21.51 -20.61 -23.57
C SER A 498 -20.54 -21.80 -23.41
N ALA A 499 -20.56 -22.42 -22.24
CA ALA A 499 -19.82 -23.64 -22.00
C ALA A 499 -20.47 -24.83 -22.79
N PRO A 500 -19.66 -25.73 -23.37
CA PRO A 500 -20.21 -26.93 -24.02
C PRO A 500 -21.00 -27.80 -23.03
N ALA A 501 -22.13 -28.39 -23.47
CA ALA A 501 -22.94 -29.25 -22.61
C ALA A 501 -22.17 -30.46 -22.05
N GLU A 502 -21.21 -30.97 -22.82
CA GLU A 502 -20.34 -32.07 -22.42
C GLU A 502 -19.40 -31.70 -21.25
N VAL A 503 -19.00 -30.43 -21.15
CA VAL A 503 -18.23 -29.94 -20.01
C VAL A 503 -19.13 -29.81 -18.79
N LEU A 504 -20.31 -29.21 -18.96
CA LEU A 504 -21.27 -28.98 -17.89
C LEU A 504 -21.81 -30.31 -17.27
N SER A 505 -21.86 -31.38 -18.03
CA SER A 505 -22.29 -32.69 -17.54
C SER A 505 -21.19 -33.47 -16.81
N GLY A 506 -19.94 -33.02 -16.86
CA GLY A 506 -18.75 -33.76 -16.46
C GLY A 506 -18.14 -33.33 -15.14
N GLY A 507 -18.55 -33.97 -14.03
CA GLY A 507 -17.83 -33.90 -12.75
C GLY A 507 -18.11 -32.63 -11.92
N ASP A 508 -17.39 -32.51 -10.79
CA ASP A 508 -17.56 -31.45 -9.81
C ASP A 508 -16.73 -30.21 -10.14
N TYR A 509 -15.69 -30.35 -10.97
CA TYR A 509 -14.81 -29.25 -11.39
C TYR A 509 -14.68 -29.21 -12.90
N ILE A 510 -14.71 -27.98 -13.42
CA ILE A 510 -14.43 -27.70 -14.82
C ILE A 510 -13.50 -26.47 -14.90
N SER A 511 -12.87 -26.29 -16.05
CA SER A 511 -12.02 -25.12 -16.26
C SER A 511 -12.10 -24.58 -17.68
N VAL A 512 -11.71 -23.33 -17.84
CA VAL A 512 -11.58 -22.66 -19.15
C VAL A 512 -10.28 -21.89 -19.23
N SER A 513 -9.55 -22.07 -20.31
CA SER A 513 -8.39 -21.25 -20.67
C SER A 513 -8.87 -20.11 -21.56
N ILE A 514 -8.62 -18.86 -21.17
CA ILE A 514 -9.04 -17.64 -21.87
C ILE A 514 -7.80 -16.92 -22.41
N ALA A 515 -7.61 -16.97 -23.72
CA ALA A 515 -6.56 -16.22 -24.40
C ALA A 515 -7.15 -14.97 -25.05
N THR A 516 -6.80 -13.81 -24.54
CA THR A 516 -7.19 -12.54 -25.17
C THR A 516 -6.37 -12.32 -26.46
N ARG A 517 -7.05 -12.02 -27.54
CA ARG A 517 -6.44 -11.64 -28.82
C ARG A 517 -6.35 -10.13 -28.86
N HIS A 518 -5.14 -9.60 -28.98
CA HIS A 518 -4.90 -8.17 -29.04
C HIS A 518 -3.66 -7.89 -29.89
N SER A 519 -3.79 -7.06 -30.90
CA SER A 519 -2.73 -6.77 -31.87
C SER A 519 -1.48 -6.13 -31.22
N ALA A 520 -1.68 -5.25 -30.24
CA ALA A 520 -0.58 -4.62 -29.51
C ALA A 520 0.05 -5.50 -28.41
N PHE A 521 -0.63 -6.57 -27.95
CA PHE A 521 -0.18 -7.44 -26.86
C PHE A 521 -0.31 -8.92 -27.23
N PRO A 522 0.36 -9.39 -28.30
CA PRO A 522 0.21 -10.77 -28.79
C PRO A 522 0.83 -11.83 -27.87
N SER A 523 1.65 -11.43 -26.91
CA SER A 523 2.38 -12.31 -26.00
C SER A 523 1.69 -12.59 -24.67
N TRP A 524 0.46 -12.10 -24.47
CA TRP A 524 -0.26 -12.39 -23.23
C TRP A 524 -0.51 -13.89 -23.06
N THR A 525 -0.08 -14.40 -21.90
CA THR A 525 -0.36 -15.80 -21.50
C THR A 525 -1.86 -15.99 -21.27
N PRO A 526 -2.47 -17.07 -21.71
CA PRO A 526 -3.86 -17.38 -21.39
C PRO A 526 -4.11 -17.44 -19.89
N VAL A 527 -5.26 -16.96 -19.43
CA VAL A 527 -5.70 -17.10 -18.04
C VAL A 527 -6.49 -18.38 -17.92
N GLN A 528 -6.08 -19.25 -16.98
CA GLN A 528 -6.81 -20.47 -16.64
C GLN A 528 -7.77 -20.16 -15.49
N VAL A 529 -9.07 -20.46 -15.68
CA VAL A 529 -10.12 -20.25 -14.68
C VAL A 529 -10.77 -21.57 -14.33
N TYR A 530 -11.02 -21.77 -13.04
CA TYR A 530 -11.57 -23.00 -12.49
C TYR A 530 -12.90 -22.76 -11.81
N PHE A 531 -13.85 -23.67 -12.03
CA PHE A 531 -15.18 -23.62 -11.43
C PHE A 531 -15.46 -24.92 -10.69
N ARG A 532 -16.08 -24.78 -9.52
CA ARG A 532 -16.61 -25.88 -8.70
C ARG A 532 -18.12 -25.91 -8.79
N ARG A 533 -18.70 -27.09 -8.93
CA ARG A 533 -20.14 -27.30 -8.88
C ARG A 533 -20.64 -27.11 -7.45
N THR A 534 -21.70 -26.36 -7.28
CA THR A 534 -22.40 -26.15 -6.01
C THR A 534 -23.90 -26.35 -6.21
N PRO A 535 -24.73 -26.52 -5.15
CA PRO A 535 -26.18 -26.54 -5.27
C PRO A 535 -26.79 -25.32 -5.95
N ALA A 536 -26.12 -24.15 -5.81
CA ALA A 536 -26.54 -22.87 -6.41
C ALA A 536 -26.10 -22.68 -7.86
N GLY A 537 -25.20 -23.54 -8.38
CA GLY A 537 -24.62 -23.43 -9.73
C GLY A 537 -23.10 -23.57 -9.69
N TRP A 538 -22.40 -22.87 -10.56
CA TRP A 538 -20.95 -22.89 -10.64
C TRP A 538 -20.34 -21.75 -9.84
N GLN A 539 -19.38 -22.06 -8.99
CA GLN A 539 -18.57 -21.10 -8.25
C GLN A 539 -17.19 -21.00 -8.85
N THR A 540 -16.70 -19.81 -9.16
CA THR A 540 -15.31 -19.59 -9.53
C THR A 540 -14.43 -19.81 -8.31
N VAL A 541 -13.51 -20.78 -8.37
CA VAL A 541 -12.64 -21.18 -7.24
C VAL A 541 -11.16 -20.94 -7.51
N GLY A 542 -10.77 -20.67 -8.76
CA GLY A 542 -9.38 -20.41 -9.09
C GLY A 542 -9.21 -19.58 -10.35
N LEU A 543 -8.13 -18.79 -10.37
CA LEU A 543 -7.67 -18.01 -11.51
C LEU A 543 -6.13 -18.04 -11.53
N ASP A 544 -5.58 -18.57 -12.63
CA ASP A 544 -4.13 -18.67 -12.83
C ASP A 544 -3.72 -17.92 -14.11
N ARG A 545 -2.76 -17.02 -14.00
CA ARG A 545 -2.30 -16.19 -15.13
C ARG A 545 -1.13 -16.83 -15.89
N GLY A 546 -0.66 -18.01 -15.46
CA GLY A 546 0.43 -18.72 -16.13
C GLY A 546 1.75 -17.94 -16.16
N LEU A 547 2.02 -17.16 -15.12
CA LEU A 547 3.23 -16.31 -15.03
C LEU A 547 4.41 -17.06 -14.39
N ASP A 548 4.15 -18.17 -13.74
CA ASP A 548 5.16 -19.02 -13.13
C ASP A 548 5.45 -20.22 -14.05
N PRO A 549 6.73 -20.63 -14.19
CA PRO A 549 7.03 -21.83 -14.95
C PRO A 549 6.35 -23.05 -14.34
N PRO A 550 5.96 -24.03 -15.16
CA PRO A 550 5.38 -25.28 -14.65
C PRO A 550 6.32 -25.92 -13.63
N GLY A 551 5.88 -26.10 -12.37
CA GLY A 551 6.66 -26.76 -11.32
C GLY A 551 7.56 -25.87 -10.47
N SER A 552 7.38 -24.54 -10.48
CA SER A 552 8.06 -23.62 -9.56
C SER A 552 7.36 -23.53 -8.20
#